data_322cbb526d675cdeb8d5debf9eb77c70
#
_entry.id   322cbb526d675cdeb8d5debf9eb77c70
#
_cell.length_a   1.000
_cell.length_b   1.000
_cell.length_c   1.000
_cell.angle_alpha   90.00
_cell.angle_beta   90.00
_cell.angle_gamma   90.00
#
_symmetry.space_group_name_H-M   'P 1'
#
loop_
_entity.id
_entity.type
_entity.pdbx_description
1 polymer ?
#
loop_
_entity_poly.entity_id
_entity_poly.type
_entity_poly.pdbx_seq_one_letter_code
_entity_poly.pdbx_strand_id
1 'polypeptide(L)'
;MRRSATVIGAACLLTAIGACQASAGSAPAKQKTAMQKPCRAEVPAELTAAPAHWLGECPNGMAEGLGVTRAGVAPPYEFFAGRMRGGQLVDGVLILKSGLMMVAIRFDAQRRVVVSDGLRPSEDEAVFRTATAAAEAVSKRMAATGNRSSSAYYAGLARRIQNAPPE
;
A
#
# COMPACT_ATOMS: atom_id res chain seq x y z
N MET A 1 -20.12 65.12 -13.53
CA MET A 1 -20.46 65.49 -14.92
C MET A 1 -20.81 64.19 -15.65
N ARG A 2 -22.14 64.01 -15.86
CA ARG A 2 -22.83 63.87 -17.15
C ARG A 2 -22.27 62.69 -17.99
N ARG A 3 -23.02 61.76 -18.55
CA ARG A 3 -24.44 61.66 -18.97
C ARG A 3 -24.82 60.20 -19.19
N SER A 4 -26.06 59.92 -18.99
CA SER A 4 -26.88 58.79 -19.42
C SER A 4 -26.90 58.57 -20.93
N ALA A 5 -27.09 57.33 -21.38
CA ALA A 5 -27.82 57.00 -22.59
C ALA A 5 -28.52 55.65 -22.47
N THR A 6 -29.82 55.71 -22.36
CA THR A 6 -30.81 54.64 -22.48
C THR A 6 -31.01 54.33 -24.00
N VAL A 7 -31.03 53.03 -24.37
CA VAL A 7 -31.68 52.62 -25.61
C VAL A 7 -32.51 51.38 -25.37
N ILE A 8 -33.79 51.53 -25.67
CA ILE A 8 -34.88 50.56 -25.67
C ILE A 8 -34.86 49.85 -27.02
N GLY A 9 -35.10 48.56 -27.03
CA GLY A 9 -35.31 47.89 -28.34
C GLY A 9 -35.69 46.42 -28.23
N ALA A 10 -36.99 46.19 -28.29
CA ALA A 10 -37.73 45.17 -29.04
C ALA A 10 -37.65 43.68 -28.57
N ALA A 11 -38.83 43.22 -28.23
CA ALA A 11 -39.27 41.83 -28.06
C ALA A 11 -39.17 41.02 -29.37
N CYS A 12 -38.78 39.73 -29.24
CA CYS A 12 -39.17 38.66 -30.13
C CYS A 12 -39.52 37.41 -29.32
N LEU A 13 -40.80 37.13 -29.22
CA LEU A 13 -41.34 35.82 -28.81
C LEU A 13 -41.03 34.82 -29.92
N LEU A 14 -40.35 33.75 -29.57
CA LEU A 14 -40.36 32.52 -30.35
C LEU A 14 -40.41 31.34 -29.38
N THR A 15 -41.58 30.73 -29.31
CA THR A 15 -41.86 29.46 -28.66
C THR A 15 -41.12 28.35 -29.36
N ALA A 16 -40.16 27.74 -28.71
CA ALA A 16 -39.58 26.45 -29.14
C ALA A 16 -39.86 25.40 -28.05
N ILE A 17 -40.71 24.46 -28.42
CA ILE A 17 -41.02 23.25 -27.70
C ILE A 17 -39.77 22.39 -27.77
N GLY A 18 -38.94 22.40 -26.71
CA GLY A 18 -37.76 21.54 -26.57
C GLY A 18 -38.11 20.28 -25.81
N ALA A 19 -38.08 19.17 -26.52
CA ALA A 19 -38.30 17.82 -25.98
C ALA A 19 -37.37 17.53 -24.81
N CYS A 20 -37.96 17.15 -23.68
CA CYS A 20 -37.25 16.58 -22.51
C CYS A 20 -36.65 15.22 -22.93
N GLN A 21 -35.39 15.16 -23.29
CA GLN A 21 -34.67 13.90 -23.42
C GLN A 21 -34.34 13.40 -22.01
N ALA A 22 -35.08 12.39 -21.57
CA ALA A 22 -34.77 11.60 -20.41
C ALA A 22 -33.44 10.89 -20.62
N SER A 23 -32.37 11.42 -20.00
CA SER A 23 -31.11 10.70 -19.89
C SER A 23 -31.33 9.44 -19.09
N ALA A 24 -31.38 8.31 -19.79
CA ALA A 24 -31.40 6.99 -19.16
C ALA A 24 -30.11 6.86 -18.32
N GLY A 25 -30.22 6.99 -17.02
CA GLY A 25 -29.15 6.73 -16.07
C GLY A 25 -28.68 5.30 -16.25
N SER A 26 -27.49 5.11 -16.80
CA SER A 26 -26.80 3.83 -16.81
C SER A 26 -26.60 3.39 -15.36
N ALA A 27 -27.32 2.36 -14.94
CA ALA A 27 -27.10 1.72 -13.65
C ALA A 27 -25.64 1.28 -13.57
N PRO A 28 -24.98 1.47 -12.41
CA PRO A 28 -23.61 1.02 -12.24
C PRO A 28 -23.57 -0.50 -12.40
N ALA A 29 -22.86 -0.96 -13.42
CA ALA A 29 -22.60 -2.37 -13.62
C ALA A 29 -21.98 -2.91 -12.32
N LYS A 30 -22.66 -3.86 -11.68
CA LYS A 30 -22.12 -4.63 -10.56
C LYS A 30 -20.85 -5.32 -11.07
N GLN A 31 -19.68 -4.74 -10.79
CA GLN A 31 -18.42 -5.42 -11.01
C GLN A 31 -18.49 -6.70 -10.19
N LYS A 32 -18.61 -7.84 -10.88
CA LYS A 32 -18.34 -9.14 -10.29
C LYS A 32 -16.91 -9.07 -9.76
N THR A 33 -16.78 -8.98 -8.44
CA THR A 33 -15.51 -9.16 -7.77
C THR A 33 -15.05 -10.58 -8.10
N ALA A 34 -14.20 -10.71 -9.11
CA ALA A 34 -13.52 -11.97 -9.36
C ALA A 34 -12.85 -12.33 -8.02
N MET A 35 -13.17 -13.48 -7.47
CA MET A 35 -12.51 -14.01 -6.27
C MET A 35 -11.02 -14.06 -6.58
N GLN A 36 -10.29 -13.01 -6.16
CA GLN A 36 -8.85 -13.00 -6.28
C GLN A 36 -8.34 -14.17 -5.45
N LYS A 37 -7.63 -15.10 -6.10
CA LYS A 37 -6.95 -16.18 -5.40
C LYS A 37 -6.13 -15.57 -4.26
N PRO A 38 -6.19 -16.14 -3.05
CA PRO A 38 -5.37 -15.65 -1.95
C PRO A 38 -3.90 -15.64 -2.38
N CYS A 39 -3.22 -14.54 -2.09
CA CYS A 39 -1.81 -14.38 -2.41
C CYS A 39 -0.98 -15.36 -1.60
N ARG A 40 -0.22 -16.23 -2.26
CA ARG A 40 0.73 -17.12 -1.59
C ARG A 40 1.96 -16.31 -1.23
N ALA A 41 2.24 -16.23 0.05
CA ALA A 41 3.39 -15.55 0.62
C ALA A 41 3.90 -16.37 1.80
N GLU A 42 5.19 -16.63 1.84
CA GLU A 42 5.81 -17.15 3.04
C GLU A 42 5.72 -16.10 4.17
N VAL A 43 5.66 -16.61 5.38
CA VAL A 43 5.65 -15.78 6.59
C VAL A 43 6.90 -16.11 7.40
N PRO A 44 7.71 -15.11 7.81
CA PRO A 44 8.82 -15.34 8.72
C PRO A 44 8.38 -16.09 9.97
N ALA A 45 9.22 -17.01 10.44
CA ALA A 45 8.92 -17.86 11.60
C ALA A 45 8.79 -17.05 12.90
N GLU A 46 9.41 -15.89 12.97
CA GLU A 46 9.37 -14.97 14.11
C GLU A 46 8.04 -14.20 14.21
N LEU A 47 7.26 -14.10 13.12
CA LEU A 47 5.93 -13.51 13.18
C LEU A 47 4.93 -14.55 13.70
N THR A 48 4.54 -14.39 14.95
CA THR A 48 3.65 -15.33 15.65
C THR A 48 2.18 -14.96 15.57
N ALA A 49 1.88 -13.72 15.22
CA ALA A 49 0.52 -13.23 15.09
C ALA A 49 -0.15 -13.75 13.79
N ALA A 50 -1.41 -14.15 13.90
CA ALA A 50 -2.21 -14.62 12.76
C ALA A 50 -3.53 -13.84 12.67
N PRO A 51 -4.15 -13.72 11.49
CA PRO A 51 -3.60 -14.11 10.19
C PRO A 51 -2.49 -13.17 9.70
N ALA A 52 -1.67 -13.64 8.75
CA ALA A 52 -0.67 -12.84 8.07
C ALA A 52 -1.11 -12.57 6.62
N HIS A 53 -0.98 -11.33 6.16
CA HIS A 53 -1.40 -10.89 4.83
C HIS A 53 -0.30 -10.11 4.14
N TRP A 54 0.05 -10.53 2.92
CA TRP A 54 0.93 -9.78 2.04
C TRP A 54 0.19 -8.60 1.40
N LEU A 55 0.77 -7.43 1.46
CA LEU A 55 0.23 -6.17 0.93
C LEU A 55 1.02 -5.65 -0.28
N GLY A 56 1.94 -6.45 -0.79
CA GLY A 56 2.71 -6.20 -2.01
C GLY A 56 1.97 -6.63 -3.27
N GLU A 57 2.72 -6.73 -4.38
CA GLU A 57 2.21 -7.27 -5.63
C GLU A 57 2.03 -8.78 -5.55
N CYS A 58 1.08 -9.30 -6.33
CA CYS A 58 0.74 -10.71 -6.30
C CYS A 58 0.42 -11.24 -7.72
N PRO A 59 1.37 -11.16 -8.65
CA PRO A 59 1.18 -11.71 -9.99
C PRO A 59 1.00 -13.22 -9.89
N ASN A 60 0.05 -13.76 -10.66
CA ASN A 60 -0.22 -15.20 -10.72
C ASN A 60 -0.52 -15.84 -9.35
N GLY A 61 -0.94 -15.05 -8.35
CA GLY A 61 -1.24 -15.53 -7.01
C GLY A 61 -0.02 -15.79 -6.12
N MET A 62 1.16 -15.30 -6.50
CA MET A 62 2.41 -15.40 -5.73
C MET A 62 2.89 -14.02 -5.32
N ALA A 63 3.31 -13.85 -4.07
CA ALA A 63 3.90 -12.60 -3.59
C ALA A 63 5.19 -12.26 -4.35
N GLU A 64 5.29 -11.02 -4.84
CA GLU A 64 6.41 -10.59 -5.68
C GLU A 64 6.82 -9.16 -5.33
N GLY A 65 8.13 -8.88 -5.44
CA GLY A 65 8.67 -7.54 -5.30
C GLY A 65 8.63 -6.99 -3.88
N LEU A 66 8.52 -5.67 -3.79
CA LEU A 66 8.50 -4.93 -2.53
C LEU A 66 7.09 -4.90 -1.92
N GLY A 67 7.02 -5.13 -0.61
CA GLY A 67 5.76 -5.07 0.12
C GLY A 67 5.91 -5.32 1.61
N VAL A 68 4.77 -5.38 2.28
CA VAL A 68 4.69 -5.60 3.74
C VAL A 68 3.78 -6.79 4.01
N THR A 69 4.25 -7.75 4.78
CA THR A 69 3.38 -8.72 5.44
C THR A 69 2.94 -8.10 6.76
N ARG A 70 1.63 -8.00 6.96
CA ARG A 70 1.04 -7.60 8.23
C ARG A 70 0.44 -8.83 8.90
N ALA A 71 0.85 -9.11 10.14
CA ALA A 71 0.37 -10.22 10.93
C ALA A 71 -0.42 -9.73 12.15
N GLY A 72 -1.56 -10.39 12.42
CA GLY A 72 -2.47 -10.08 13.51
C GLY A 72 -3.81 -9.48 13.06
N VAL A 73 -4.82 -9.61 13.91
CA VAL A 73 -6.20 -9.12 13.68
C VAL A 73 -6.39 -7.67 14.12
N ALA A 74 -5.59 -7.20 15.11
CA ALA A 74 -5.67 -5.88 15.71
C ALA A 74 -4.29 -5.41 16.16
N PRO A 75 -4.08 -4.08 16.32
CA PRO A 75 -2.84 -3.55 16.89
C PRO A 75 -2.58 -4.06 18.32
N PRO A 76 -1.33 -4.24 18.71
CA PRO A 76 -0.13 -4.04 17.90
C PRO A 76 0.09 -5.18 16.91
N TYR A 77 0.27 -4.80 15.63
CA TYR A 77 0.59 -5.76 14.56
C TYR A 77 2.07 -6.11 14.58
N GLU A 78 2.37 -7.30 14.02
CA GLU A 78 3.73 -7.64 13.60
C GLU A 78 3.88 -7.41 12.10
N PHE A 79 5.10 -7.08 11.67
CA PHE A 79 5.37 -6.78 10.26
C PHE A 79 6.64 -7.45 9.78
N PHE A 80 6.61 -7.88 8.53
CA PHE A 80 7.79 -8.02 7.70
C PHE A 80 7.68 -6.98 6.58
N ALA A 81 8.62 -6.08 6.49
CA ALA A 81 8.74 -5.12 5.39
C ALA A 81 9.98 -5.48 4.57
N GLY A 82 9.82 -5.80 3.30
CA GLY A 82 10.95 -6.30 2.52
C GLY A 82 10.55 -6.76 1.13
N ARG A 83 11.34 -7.70 0.63
CA ARG A 83 11.21 -8.23 -0.72
C ARG A 83 10.82 -9.70 -0.70
N MET A 84 9.90 -10.06 -1.60
CA MET A 84 9.56 -11.44 -1.92
C MET A 84 9.82 -11.74 -3.39
N ARG A 85 10.05 -13.00 -3.69
CA ARG A 85 10.19 -13.51 -5.05
C ARG A 85 9.47 -14.84 -5.17
N GLY A 86 8.47 -14.91 -6.06
CA GLY A 86 7.70 -16.15 -6.26
C GLY A 86 7.03 -16.66 -4.97
N GLY A 87 6.66 -15.78 -4.05
CA GLY A 87 6.09 -16.12 -2.75
C GLY A 87 7.10 -16.41 -1.64
N GLN A 88 8.40 -16.45 -1.94
CA GLN A 88 9.47 -16.75 -0.99
C GLN A 88 10.06 -15.46 -0.42
N LEU A 89 10.47 -15.52 0.84
CA LEU A 89 11.16 -14.45 1.56
C LEU A 89 12.57 -14.25 0.99
N VAL A 90 12.98 -13.01 0.75
CA VAL A 90 14.33 -12.67 0.27
C VAL A 90 15.13 -11.95 1.35
N ASP A 91 14.77 -10.71 1.64
CA ASP A 91 15.42 -9.83 2.61
C ASP A 91 14.42 -8.80 3.13
N GLY A 92 14.67 -8.23 4.30
CA GLY A 92 13.81 -7.21 4.86
C GLY A 92 13.97 -7.02 6.37
N VAL A 93 13.10 -6.22 6.94
CA VAL A 93 13.06 -5.94 8.38
C VAL A 93 11.77 -6.51 8.97
N LEU A 94 11.91 -7.23 10.07
CA LEU A 94 10.80 -7.65 10.90
C LEU A 94 10.59 -6.66 12.03
N ILE A 95 9.35 -6.41 12.37
CA ILE A 95 8.96 -5.59 13.52
C ILE A 95 7.98 -6.41 14.35
N LEU A 96 8.41 -6.81 15.52
CA LEU A 96 7.61 -7.63 16.43
C LEU A 96 6.66 -6.78 17.28
N LYS A 97 5.70 -7.40 17.96
CA LYS A 97 4.76 -6.71 18.87
C LYS A 97 5.48 -5.95 19.99
N SER A 98 6.62 -6.44 20.44
CA SER A 98 7.46 -5.76 21.43
C SER A 98 8.07 -4.44 20.93
N GLY A 99 8.05 -4.22 19.63
CA GLY A 99 8.74 -3.12 18.97
C GLY A 99 10.15 -3.46 18.51
N LEU A 100 10.68 -4.64 18.87
CA LEU A 100 11.97 -5.13 18.41
C LEU A 100 11.98 -5.18 16.87
N MET A 101 13.06 -4.67 16.27
CA MET A 101 13.34 -4.80 14.84
C MET A 101 14.45 -5.83 14.64
N MET A 102 14.27 -6.68 13.64
CA MET A 102 15.26 -7.68 13.25
C MET A 102 15.58 -7.50 11.77
N VAL A 103 16.86 -7.37 11.46
CA VAL A 103 17.34 -7.21 10.08
C VAL A 103 17.62 -8.59 9.50
N ALA A 104 16.85 -8.97 8.49
CA ALA A 104 17.03 -10.24 7.78
C ALA A 104 17.76 -9.98 6.46
N ILE A 105 19.03 -10.33 6.38
CA ILE A 105 19.76 -10.31 5.11
C ILE A 105 19.33 -11.46 4.19
N ARG A 106 18.78 -12.52 4.78
CA ARG A 106 18.15 -13.66 4.12
C ARG A 106 17.35 -14.48 5.13
N PHE A 107 16.71 -15.53 4.65
CA PHE A 107 15.98 -16.50 5.48
C PHE A 107 16.52 -17.90 5.25
N ASP A 108 16.46 -18.74 6.29
CA ASP A 108 16.80 -20.16 6.21
C ASP A 108 15.61 -21.00 5.66
N ALA A 109 15.84 -22.30 5.48
CA ALA A 109 14.81 -23.22 5.00
C ALA A 109 13.60 -23.33 5.93
N GLN A 110 13.74 -22.96 7.20
CA GLN A 110 12.67 -22.88 8.18
C GLN A 110 12.03 -21.49 8.23
N ARG A 111 12.40 -20.58 7.33
CA ARG A 111 11.94 -19.19 7.24
C ARG A 111 12.34 -18.34 8.44
N ARG A 112 13.40 -18.72 9.14
CA ARG A 112 13.96 -17.95 10.26
C ARG A 112 14.91 -16.90 9.72
N VAL A 113 14.95 -15.77 10.41
CA VAL A 113 15.85 -14.67 10.11
C VAL A 113 17.31 -15.13 10.20
N VAL A 114 18.08 -14.80 9.18
CA VAL A 114 19.52 -14.85 9.20
C VAL A 114 20.02 -13.41 9.22
N VAL A 115 20.62 -13.02 10.34
CA VAL A 115 21.20 -11.68 10.53
C VAL A 115 22.58 -11.59 9.88
N SER A 116 23.07 -10.37 9.66
CA SER A 116 24.46 -10.16 9.25
C SER A 116 25.42 -10.51 10.38
N ASP A 117 26.67 -10.73 10.02
CA ASP A 117 27.76 -10.95 10.99
C ASP A 117 28.29 -9.64 11.60
N GLY A 118 27.70 -8.51 11.24
CA GLY A 118 28.13 -7.17 11.66
C GLY A 118 29.42 -6.66 11.02
N LEU A 119 30.07 -7.47 10.18
CA LEU A 119 31.33 -7.09 9.51
C LEU A 119 31.08 -6.25 8.26
N ARG A 120 29.84 -6.17 7.80
CA ARG A 120 29.43 -5.46 6.57
C ARG A 120 28.23 -4.55 6.83
N PRO A 121 28.41 -3.40 7.49
CA PRO A 121 27.30 -2.48 7.79
C PRO A 121 26.49 -2.06 6.56
N SER A 122 27.12 -2.04 5.37
CA SER A 122 26.46 -1.72 4.11
C SER A 122 25.38 -2.75 3.70
N GLU A 123 25.47 -4.00 4.17
CA GLU A 123 24.42 -5.00 3.95
C GLU A 123 23.16 -4.64 4.74
N ASP A 124 23.31 -4.34 6.02
CA ASP A 124 22.19 -3.94 6.88
C ASP A 124 21.52 -2.66 6.38
N GLU A 125 22.32 -1.65 6.00
CA GLU A 125 21.81 -0.43 5.39
C GLU A 125 21.03 -0.71 4.10
N ALA A 126 21.48 -1.66 3.27
CA ALA A 126 20.76 -2.05 2.06
C ALA A 126 19.41 -2.69 2.39
N VAL A 127 19.35 -3.51 3.44
CA VAL A 127 18.10 -4.13 3.91
C VAL A 127 17.15 -3.07 4.48
N PHE A 128 17.64 -2.11 5.28
CA PHE A 128 16.82 -1.00 5.77
C PHE A 128 16.24 -0.16 4.63
N ARG A 129 17.04 0.14 3.59
CA ARG A 129 16.54 0.84 2.39
C ARG A 129 15.47 0.02 1.67
N THR A 130 15.67 -1.28 1.52
CA THR A 130 14.68 -2.20 0.93
C THR A 130 13.38 -2.18 1.73
N ALA A 131 13.46 -2.31 3.04
CA ALA A 131 12.29 -2.33 3.93
C ALA A 131 11.54 -0.99 3.95
N THR A 132 12.27 0.13 3.94
CA THR A 132 11.68 1.47 3.82
C THR A 132 10.92 1.60 2.51
N ALA A 133 11.56 1.24 1.39
CA ALA A 133 10.93 1.29 0.07
C ALA A 133 9.71 0.35 -0.03
N ALA A 134 9.75 -0.80 0.64
CA ALA A 134 8.61 -1.73 0.71
C ALA A 134 7.39 -1.10 1.41
N ALA A 135 7.60 -0.45 2.56
CA ALA A 135 6.53 0.24 3.27
C ALA A 135 5.99 1.45 2.48
N GLU A 136 6.85 2.20 1.80
CA GLU A 136 6.44 3.28 0.89
C GLU A 136 5.61 2.78 -0.29
N ALA A 137 6.01 1.65 -0.90
CA ALA A 137 5.28 1.05 -2.01
C ALA A 137 3.85 0.67 -1.58
N VAL A 138 3.69 0.09 -0.38
CA VAL A 138 2.37 -0.19 0.18
C VAL A 138 1.59 1.09 0.47
N SER A 139 2.23 2.12 1.02
CA SER A 139 1.59 3.44 1.24
C SER A 139 1.04 4.02 -0.06
N LYS A 140 1.84 4.04 -1.12
CA LYS A 140 1.44 4.54 -2.44
C LYS A 140 0.28 3.74 -3.03
N ARG A 141 0.30 2.41 -2.89
CA ARG A 141 -0.80 1.53 -3.33
C ARG A 141 -2.10 1.82 -2.58
N MET A 142 -2.04 2.01 -1.26
CA MET A 142 -3.21 2.37 -0.45
C MET A 142 -3.77 3.74 -0.85
N ALA A 143 -2.91 4.71 -1.14
CA ALA A 143 -3.33 6.02 -1.66
C ALA A 143 -4.05 5.90 -3.00
N ALA A 144 -3.51 5.11 -3.93
CA ALA A 144 -4.09 4.90 -5.26
C ALA A 144 -5.49 4.26 -5.21
N THR A 145 -5.79 3.48 -4.17
CA THR A 145 -7.12 2.89 -3.92
C THR A 145 -8.03 3.77 -3.06
N GLY A 146 -7.61 5.01 -2.75
CA GLY A 146 -8.38 5.94 -1.93
C GLY A 146 -8.32 5.68 -0.42
N ASN A 147 -7.58 4.66 0.03
CA ASN A 147 -7.44 4.34 1.45
C ASN A 147 -6.37 5.21 2.12
N ARG A 148 -6.75 6.47 2.40
CA ARG A 148 -5.84 7.48 2.97
C ARG A 148 -5.32 7.10 4.36
N SER A 149 -6.14 6.50 5.20
CA SER A 149 -5.74 6.10 6.56
C SER A 149 -4.65 5.04 6.52
N SER A 150 -4.82 3.99 5.72
CA SER A 150 -3.79 2.96 5.54
C SER A 150 -2.54 3.53 4.86
N SER A 151 -2.70 4.44 3.87
CA SER A 151 -1.57 5.12 3.25
C SER A 151 -0.72 5.87 4.28
N ALA A 152 -1.34 6.70 5.12
CA ALA A 152 -0.65 7.44 6.18
C ALA A 152 0.04 6.49 7.19
N TYR A 153 -0.62 5.37 7.53
CA TYR A 153 -0.07 4.36 8.43
C TYR A 153 1.22 3.76 7.88
N TYR A 154 1.23 3.29 6.62
CA TYR A 154 2.42 2.69 6.01
C TYR A 154 3.51 3.71 5.69
N ALA A 155 3.17 4.98 5.42
CA ALA A 155 4.15 6.06 5.38
C ALA A 155 4.81 6.29 6.75
N GLY A 156 4.06 6.18 7.84
CA GLY A 156 4.58 6.19 9.21
C GLY A 156 5.52 5.02 9.49
N LEU A 157 5.15 3.82 9.03
CA LEU A 157 5.98 2.63 9.14
C LEU A 157 7.31 2.79 8.40
N ALA A 158 7.29 3.34 7.18
CA ALA A 158 8.51 3.62 6.41
C ALA A 158 9.46 4.56 7.17
N ARG A 159 8.93 5.67 7.72
CA ARG A 159 9.75 6.60 8.53
C ARG A 159 10.31 5.94 9.78
N ARG A 160 9.54 5.08 10.45
CA ARG A 160 10.00 4.34 11.63
C ARG A 160 11.16 3.41 11.29
N ILE A 161 11.10 2.69 10.17
CA ILE A 161 12.19 1.83 9.69
C ILE A 161 13.40 2.67 9.33
N GLN A 162 13.22 3.74 8.55
CA GLN A 162 14.30 4.62 8.11
C GLN A 162 15.08 5.25 9.27
N ASN A 163 14.40 5.57 10.37
CA ASN A 163 14.98 6.22 11.54
C ASN A 163 15.44 5.24 12.64
N ALA A 164 15.32 3.93 12.39
CA ALA A 164 15.79 2.93 13.32
C ALA A 164 17.35 2.98 13.32
N PRO A 165 17.99 3.04 14.49
CA PRO A 165 19.44 2.93 14.54
C PRO A 165 19.82 1.52 14.03
N PRO A 166 20.89 1.39 13.25
CA PRO A 166 21.54 0.10 13.03
C PRO A 166 22.04 -0.41 14.39
N GLU A 167 21.59 -1.59 14.79
CA GLU A 167 22.12 -2.26 16.00
C GLU A 167 23.47 -2.91 15.74
#